data_47723682b498bcab52b21d232cfd4b57
#
_entry.id   47723682b498bcab52b21d232cfd4b57
#
_cell.length_a   1.000
_cell.length_b   1.000
_cell.length_c   1.000
_cell.angle_alpha   90.00
_cell.angle_beta   90.00
_cell.angle_gamma   90.00
#
_symmetry.space_group_name_H-M   'P 1'
#
loop_
_entity.id
_entity.type
_entity.pdbx_description
1 polymer ?
#
loop_
_entity_poly.entity_id
_entity_poly.type
_entity_poly.pdbx_seq_one_letter_code
_entity_poly.pdbx_strand_id
1 'polypeptide(L)'
;MHRLNIFLEHIYEAAQQRGTTFESMLSEARKMGYTGLECDLWRLSDCVNVRNLFESCGLNVASIYSMYDFLRDTPEKSLDGMKRHLETAAYFGAEKVLAIPGFFQPGDDREAGFAKFAEQ
;
A
#
# COMPACT_ATOMS: atom_id res chain seq x y z
N MET A 1 -10.03 -5.27 21.67
CA MET A 1 -10.85 -5.05 20.44
C MET A 1 -9.99 -5.43 19.24
N HIS A 2 -10.49 -6.33 18.41
CA HIS A 2 -9.79 -6.69 17.18
C HIS A 2 -9.97 -5.56 16.16
N ARG A 3 -8.86 -5.08 15.58
CA ARG A 3 -8.90 -4.15 14.46
C ARG A 3 -9.08 -4.95 13.18
N LEU A 4 -10.07 -4.58 12.38
CA LEU A 4 -10.29 -5.17 11.05
C LEU A 4 -9.78 -4.18 10.00
N ASN A 5 -8.90 -4.67 9.15
CA ASN A 5 -8.37 -3.89 8.02
C ASN A 5 -8.87 -4.50 6.70
N ILE A 6 -8.95 -3.67 5.68
CA ILE A 6 -9.32 -4.08 4.33
C ILE A 6 -8.35 -3.45 3.32
N PHE A 7 -8.01 -4.17 2.27
CA PHE A 7 -7.22 -3.62 1.18
C PHE A 7 -7.99 -2.55 0.42
N LEU A 8 -7.35 -1.42 0.18
CA LEU A 8 -7.94 -0.29 -0.52
C LEU A 8 -8.42 -0.66 -1.93
N GLU A 9 -7.70 -1.53 -2.61
CA GLU A 9 -8.07 -2.04 -3.93
C GLU A 9 -9.42 -2.75 -3.94
N HIS A 10 -9.75 -3.51 -2.90
CA HIS A 10 -11.04 -4.18 -2.78
C HIS A 10 -12.20 -3.18 -2.63
N ILE A 11 -11.96 -2.02 -2.04
CA ILE A 11 -12.94 -0.93 -1.99
C ILE A 11 -13.21 -0.39 -3.39
N TYR A 12 -12.16 -0.18 -4.19
CA TYR A 12 -12.31 0.26 -5.58
C TYR A 12 -13.06 -0.77 -6.44
N GLU A 13 -12.69 -2.03 -6.33
CA GLU A 13 -13.36 -3.12 -7.06
C GLU A 13 -14.84 -3.24 -6.67
N ALA A 14 -15.15 -3.18 -5.38
CA ALA A 14 -16.53 -3.23 -4.90
C ALA A 14 -17.36 -2.03 -5.39
N ALA A 15 -16.78 -0.84 -5.42
CA ALA A 15 -17.44 0.35 -5.96
C ALA A 15 -17.78 0.18 -7.44
N GLN A 16 -16.85 -0.35 -8.24
CA GLN A 16 -17.08 -0.63 -9.65
C GLN A 16 -18.17 -1.69 -9.86
N GLN A 17 -18.09 -2.81 -9.15
CA GLN A 17 -19.05 -3.90 -9.26
C GLN A 17 -20.46 -3.50 -8.87
N ARG A 18 -20.60 -2.60 -7.91
CA ARG A 18 -21.91 -2.12 -7.42
C ARG A 18 -22.41 -0.87 -8.13
N GLY A 19 -21.64 -0.28 -9.04
CA GLY A 19 -21.97 0.95 -9.72
C GLY A 19 -22.16 2.15 -8.78
N THR A 20 -21.35 2.21 -7.71
CA THR A 20 -21.39 3.26 -6.69
C THR A 20 -20.06 4.02 -6.60
N THR A 21 -20.00 5.05 -5.78
CA THR A 21 -18.79 5.85 -5.61
C THR A 21 -17.81 5.18 -4.63
N PHE A 22 -16.53 5.48 -4.80
CA PHE A 22 -15.47 5.04 -3.88
C PHE A 22 -15.73 5.50 -2.44
N GLU A 23 -16.13 6.75 -2.25
CA GLU A 23 -16.48 7.32 -0.94
C GLU A 23 -17.64 6.57 -0.28
N SER A 24 -18.68 6.23 -1.06
CA SER A 24 -19.80 5.42 -0.56
C SER A 24 -19.33 4.06 -0.07
N MET A 25 -18.42 3.42 -0.79
CA MET A 25 -17.87 2.12 -0.39
C MET A 25 -16.95 2.18 0.83
N LEU A 26 -16.18 3.27 1.02
CA LEU A 26 -15.43 3.52 2.26
C LEU A 26 -16.38 3.61 3.45
N SER A 27 -17.46 4.35 3.30
CA SER A 27 -18.48 4.51 4.34
C SER A 27 -19.17 3.16 4.68
N GLU A 28 -19.46 2.34 3.67
CA GLU A 28 -20.00 0.99 3.89
C GLU A 28 -18.99 0.08 4.61
N ALA A 29 -17.72 0.09 4.23
CA ALA A 29 -16.68 -0.65 4.91
C ALA A 29 -16.61 -0.27 6.40
N ARG A 30 -16.71 1.02 6.71
CA ARG A 30 -16.75 1.50 8.10
C ARG A 30 -17.95 0.95 8.87
N LYS A 31 -19.13 0.94 8.26
CA LYS A 31 -20.37 0.39 8.86
C LYS A 31 -20.24 -1.12 9.11
N MET A 32 -19.52 -1.84 8.26
CA MET A 32 -19.23 -3.28 8.43
C MET A 32 -18.25 -3.57 9.57
N GLY A 33 -17.64 -2.54 10.17
CA GLY A 33 -16.72 -2.69 11.29
C GLY A 33 -15.24 -2.59 10.93
N TYR A 34 -14.90 -2.33 9.67
CA TYR A 34 -13.50 -2.05 9.32
C TYR A 34 -13.05 -0.73 9.93
N THR A 35 -11.83 -0.70 10.43
CA THR A 35 -11.24 0.48 11.07
C THR A 35 -10.01 0.97 10.36
N GLY A 36 -9.36 0.13 9.56
CA GLY A 36 -8.12 0.45 8.88
C GLY A 36 -8.09 0.00 7.43
N LEU A 37 -7.26 0.68 6.68
CA LEU A 37 -6.99 0.43 5.27
C LEU A 37 -5.55 -0.06 5.09
N GLU A 38 -5.36 -1.04 4.23
CA GLU A 38 -4.06 -1.44 3.71
C GLU A 38 -3.93 -0.94 2.28
N CYS A 39 -2.97 -0.07 2.05
CA CYS A 39 -2.93 0.77 0.84
C CYS A 39 -1.69 0.53 0.00
N ASP A 40 -1.88 0.47 -1.32
CA ASP A 40 -0.79 0.65 -2.29
C ASP A 40 -0.22 2.06 -2.20
N LEU A 41 1.09 2.18 -2.18
CA LEU A 41 1.77 3.48 -2.15
C LEU A 41 1.34 4.40 -3.31
N TRP A 42 1.20 3.88 -4.51
CA TRP A 42 0.87 4.68 -5.69
C TRP A 42 -0.56 5.26 -5.65
N ARG A 43 -1.49 4.61 -4.95
CA ARG A 43 -2.86 5.12 -4.76
C ARG A 43 -2.95 6.29 -3.80
N LEU A 44 -1.87 6.55 -3.06
CA LEU A 44 -1.77 7.64 -2.10
C LEU A 44 -1.05 8.88 -2.66
N SER A 45 -0.91 9.00 -3.97
CA SER A 45 -0.18 10.10 -4.62
C SER A 45 -0.76 11.49 -4.31
N ASP A 46 -2.09 11.61 -4.20
CA ASP A 46 -2.76 12.83 -3.73
C ASP A 46 -3.00 12.75 -2.21
N CYS A 47 -1.91 12.83 -1.45
CA CYS A 47 -1.92 12.57 -0.01
C CYS A 47 -2.96 13.41 0.75
N VAL A 48 -3.14 14.68 0.41
CA VAL A 48 -4.02 15.59 1.16
C VAL A 48 -5.48 15.21 0.99
N ASN A 49 -5.94 15.07 -0.25
CA ASN A 49 -7.33 14.74 -0.53
C ASN A 49 -7.70 13.33 -0.07
N VAL A 50 -6.79 12.37 -0.28
CA VAL A 50 -6.99 10.98 0.14
C VAL A 50 -7.06 10.87 1.67
N ARG A 51 -6.17 11.55 2.39
CA ARG A 51 -6.20 11.57 3.85
C ARG A 51 -7.50 12.16 4.38
N ASN A 52 -7.90 13.32 3.88
CA ASN A 52 -9.16 13.97 4.28
C ASN A 52 -10.36 13.06 4.04
N LEU A 53 -10.39 12.35 2.91
CA LEU A 53 -11.45 11.41 2.59
C LEU A 53 -11.49 10.23 3.58
N PHE A 54 -10.36 9.61 3.90
CA PHE A 54 -10.32 8.51 4.85
C PHE A 54 -10.75 8.96 6.26
N GLU A 55 -10.25 10.10 6.72
CA GLU A 55 -10.62 10.67 8.02
C GLU A 55 -12.13 10.99 8.08
N SER A 56 -12.72 11.54 7.00
CA SER A 56 -14.16 11.81 6.93
C SER A 56 -15.02 10.54 7.02
N CYS A 57 -14.49 9.42 6.53
CA CYS A 57 -15.15 8.11 6.63
C CYS A 57 -14.85 7.37 7.96
N GLY A 58 -14.00 7.91 8.83
CA GLY A 58 -13.60 7.29 10.10
C GLY A 58 -12.69 6.06 9.91
N LEU A 59 -11.91 6.05 8.83
CA LEU A 59 -10.92 5.02 8.52
C LEU A 59 -9.52 5.60 8.63
N ASN A 60 -8.57 4.80 9.15
CA ASN A 60 -7.15 5.13 9.20
C ASN A 60 -6.34 4.24 8.24
N VAL A 61 -5.14 4.66 7.89
CA VAL A 61 -4.21 3.82 7.14
C VAL A 61 -3.45 2.94 8.13
N ALA A 62 -3.65 1.63 8.06
CA ALA A 62 -3.00 0.66 8.93
C ALA A 62 -1.63 0.25 8.41
N SER A 63 -1.53 0.03 7.10
CA SER A 63 -0.27 -0.30 6.44
C SER A 63 -0.22 0.28 5.03
N ILE A 64 1.01 0.54 4.57
CA ILE A 64 1.26 0.91 3.18
C ILE A 64 2.23 -0.11 2.60
N TYR A 65 1.91 -0.64 1.43
CA TYR A 65 2.77 -1.55 0.70
C TYR A 65 3.20 -0.97 -0.65
N SER A 66 4.37 -1.36 -1.10
CA SER A 66 4.89 -1.01 -2.41
C SER A 66 5.72 -2.16 -2.96
N MET A 67 5.65 -2.31 -4.28
CA MET A 67 6.46 -3.28 -4.99
C MET A 67 7.75 -2.62 -5.46
N TYR A 68 8.85 -3.30 -5.25
CA TYR A 68 10.19 -2.96 -5.71
C TYR A 68 10.67 -4.03 -6.69
N ASP A 69 11.69 -3.74 -7.44
CA ASP A 69 12.41 -4.77 -8.21
C ASP A 69 13.89 -4.78 -7.80
N PHE A 70 14.16 -5.31 -6.62
CA PHE A 70 15.50 -5.38 -6.07
C PHE A 70 16.47 -6.22 -6.89
N LEU A 71 15.94 -7.04 -7.82
CA LEU A 71 16.78 -7.78 -8.76
C LEU A 71 17.30 -6.91 -9.91
N ARG A 72 16.51 -5.91 -10.35
CA ARG A 72 16.77 -5.14 -11.58
C ARG A 72 17.04 -3.67 -11.33
N ASP A 73 16.50 -3.13 -10.23
CA ASP A 73 16.72 -1.75 -9.86
C ASP A 73 18.12 -1.53 -9.28
N THR A 74 18.62 -0.29 -9.41
CA THR A 74 19.85 0.11 -8.74
C THR A 74 19.58 0.34 -7.25
N PRO A 75 20.60 0.21 -6.36
CA PRO A 75 20.45 0.53 -4.94
C PRO A 75 19.93 1.95 -4.70
N GLU A 76 20.37 2.93 -5.47
CA GLU A 76 19.93 4.32 -5.36
C GLU A 76 18.43 4.47 -5.65
N LYS A 77 17.94 3.80 -6.70
CA LYS A 77 16.51 3.83 -7.07
C LYS A 77 15.66 3.16 -5.99
N SER A 78 16.11 2.03 -5.46
CA SER A 78 15.45 1.33 -4.37
C SER A 78 15.40 2.19 -3.11
N LEU A 79 16.51 2.85 -2.77
CA LEU A 79 16.60 3.73 -1.60
C LEU A 79 15.67 4.94 -1.71
N ASP A 80 15.61 5.59 -2.88
CA ASP A 80 14.71 6.74 -3.12
C ASP A 80 13.24 6.30 -3.06
N GLY A 81 12.93 5.13 -3.59
CA GLY A 81 11.59 4.52 -3.46
C GLY A 81 11.23 4.27 -2.01
N MET A 82 12.14 3.70 -1.22
CA MET A 82 11.93 3.41 0.20
C MET A 82 11.77 4.68 1.05
N LYS A 83 12.57 5.72 0.79
CA LYS A 83 12.41 7.02 1.47
C LYS A 83 11.01 7.58 1.27
N ARG A 84 10.54 7.65 0.03
CA ARG A 84 9.18 8.11 -0.29
C ARG A 84 8.12 7.24 0.35
N HIS A 85 8.32 5.93 0.42
CA HIS A 85 7.41 5.00 1.08
C HIS A 85 7.29 5.31 2.58
N LEU A 86 8.43 5.50 3.25
CA LEU A 86 8.46 5.83 4.69
C LEU A 86 7.90 7.23 4.98
N GLU A 87 8.20 8.22 4.15
CA GLU A 87 7.64 9.57 4.28
C GLU A 87 6.11 9.56 4.13
N THR A 88 5.59 8.82 3.15
CA THR A 88 4.15 8.65 2.97
C THR A 88 3.53 7.93 4.16
N ALA A 89 4.15 6.87 4.65
CA ALA A 89 3.68 6.15 5.81
C ALA A 89 3.61 7.05 7.06
N ALA A 90 4.63 7.86 7.29
CA ALA A 90 4.67 8.84 8.38
C ALA A 90 3.56 9.90 8.23
N TYR A 91 3.33 10.40 7.01
CA TYR A 91 2.29 11.38 6.74
C TYR A 91 0.88 10.85 7.08
N PHE A 92 0.59 9.59 6.72
CA PHE A 92 -0.69 8.95 7.02
C PHE A 92 -0.78 8.38 8.45
N GLY A 93 0.32 8.36 9.20
CA GLY A 93 0.38 7.71 10.51
C GLY A 93 0.23 6.20 10.44
N ALA A 94 0.65 5.58 9.33
CA ALA A 94 0.59 4.13 9.16
C ALA A 94 1.51 3.42 10.16
N GLU A 95 1.00 2.35 10.76
CA GLU A 95 1.76 1.59 11.76
C GLU A 95 2.81 0.66 11.12
N LYS A 96 2.62 0.30 9.86
CA LYS A 96 3.45 -0.67 9.15
C LYS A 96 3.70 -0.26 7.71
N VAL A 97 4.86 -0.65 7.21
CA VAL A 97 5.18 -0.66 5.78
C VAL A 97 5.54 -2.08 5.35
N LEU A 98 5.16 -2.43 4.13
CA LEU A 98 5.50 -3.70 3.52
C LEU A 98 6.22 -3.44 2.20
N ALA A 99 7.50 -3.79 2.13
CA ALA A 99 8.27 -3.78 0.90
C ALA A 99 8.19 -5.16 0.24
N ILE A 100 7.61 -5.22 -0.95
CA ILE A 100 7.57 -6.43 -1.76
C ILE A 100 8.80 -6.39 -2.68
N PRO A 101 9.76 -7.33 -2.56
CA PRO A 101 11.08 -7.17 -3.17
C PRO A 101 11.12 -7.42 -4.68
N GLY A 102 10.03 -7.86 -5.27
CA GLY A 102 9.94 -8.27 -6.66
C GLY A 102 9.81 -9.79 -6.81
N PHE A 103 9.86 -10.24 -8.04
CA PHE A 103 9.65 -11.65 -8.37
C PHE A 103 10.75 -12.17 -9.30
N PHE A 104 11.15 -13.43 -9.07
CA PHE A 104 11.96 -14.16 -10.04
C PHE A 104 11.14 -14.44 -11.30
N GLN A 105 11.77 -14.26 -12.44
CA GLN A 105 11.20 -14.60 -13.74
C GLN A 105 11.83 -15.87 -14.31
N PRO A 106 11.21 -16.51 -15.28
CA PRO A 106 11.83 -17.63 -15.97
C PRO A 106 13.19 -17.23 -16.54
N GLY A 107 14.25 -17.99 -16.18
CA GLY A 107 15.62 -17.71 -16.59
C GLY A 107 16.46 -16.90 -15.58
N ASP A 108 15.87 -16.39 -14.53
CA ASP A 108 16.63 -15.72 -13.47
C ASP A 108 17.48 -16.73 -12.67
N ASP A 109 18.75 -16.38 -12.41
CA ASP A 109 19.60 -17.11 -11.47
C ASP A 109 19.17 -16.78 -10.03
N ARG A 110 18.64 -17.79 -9.34
CA ARG A 110 18.12 -17.61 -7.99
C ARG A 110 19.19 -17.32 -6.94
N GLU A 111 20.36 -17.95 -7.04
CA GLU A 111 21.44 -17.73 -6.09
C GLU A 111 21.99 -16.31 -6.21
N ALA A 112 22.26 -15.87 -7.45
CA ALA A 112 22.67 -14.51 -7.72
C ALA A 112 21.58 -13.49 -7.30
N GLY A 113 20.32 -13.81 -7.49
CA GLY A 113 19.19 -12.98 -7.10
C GLY A 113 19.06 -12.82 -5.59
N PHE A 114 19.21 -13.90 -4.81
CA PHE A 114 19.20 -13.82 -3.35
C PHE A 114 20.40 -13.03 -2.80
N ALA A 115 21.58 -13.19 -3.40
CA ALA A 115 22.75 -12.38 -3.04
C ALA A 115 22.46 -10.89 -3.26
N LYS A 116 21.86 -10.53 -4.39
CA LYS A 116 21.50 -9.15 -4.71
C LYS A 116 20.43 -8.58 -3.76
N PHE A 117 19.45 -9.38 -3.34
CA PHE A 117 18.49 -8.95 -2.32
C PHE A 117 19.14 -8.61 -0.99
N ALA A 118 20.19 -9.32 -0.61
CA ALA A 118 20.92 -9.07 0.62
C ALA A 118 21.77 -7.78 0.59
N GLU A 119 22.04 -7.23 -0.60
CA GLU A 119 22.80 -5.99 -0.79
C GLU A 119 21.92 -4.73 -0.77
N GLN A 120 20.60 -4.86 -0.91
CA GLN A 120 19.62 -3.76 -0.92
C GLN A 120 19.17 -3.40 0.50
#